data_1aeb157549c079af326a0eeac66cde0f
#
_entry.id   1aeb157549c079af326a0eeac66cde0f
#
_cell.length_a   1.000
_cell.length_b   1.000
_cell.length_c   1.000
_cell.angle_alpha   90.00
_cell.angle_beta   90.00
_cell.angle_gamma   90.00
#
_symmetry.space_group_name_H-M   'P 1'
#
loop_
_entity.id
_entity.type
_entity.pdbx_description
1 polymer ?
#
loop_
_entity_poly.entity_id
_entity_poly.type
_entity_poly.pdbx_seq_one_letter_code
_entity_poly.pdbx_strand_id
1 'polypeptide(L)'
;MSETKEYMYGKCFVMMPISDQGNYERGHFDKVYEQIFKPAIEAAGYEPYRVDENKISSSIIEKIFKAIIECDMALCDLSNRNPNVLYELGIRQAYNKPVVLVQDDETEKIFDIAGISTVYYKSNRLYENVISAKEKIEAA
;
A
#
# COMPACT_ATOMS: atom_id res chain seq x y z
N MET A 1 20.29 20.21 7.13
CA MET A 1 19.36 20.26 8.26
C MET A 1 18.13 19.44 7.91
N SER A 2 17.93 18.36 8.63
CA SER A 2 16.76 17.53 8.40
C SER A 2 15.55 18.14 9.11
N GLU A 3 14.57 18.55 8.35
CA GLU A 3 13.29 18.92 8.93
C GLU A 3 12.57 17.66 9.41
N THR A 4 12.24 17.61 10.69
CA THR A 4 11.41 16.54 11.22
C THR A 4 9.99 16.78 10.75
N LYS A 5 9.50 15.95 9.82
CA LYS A 5 8.09 16.02 9.41
C LYS A 5 7.22 15.50 10.53
N GLU A 6 6.24 16.29 10.93
CA GLU A 6 5.19 15.84 11.84
C GLU A 6 4.01 15.32 11.05
N TYR A 7 3.51 14.14 11.43
CA TYR A 7 2.36 13.53 10.78
C TYR A 7 1.18 13.56 11.76
N MET A 8 0.10 14.21 11.34
CA MET A 8 -1.07 14.46 12.18
C MET A 8 -1.76 13.19 12.65
N TYR A 9 -1.77 12.14 11.83
CA TYR A 9 -2.60 10.96 12.07
C TYR A 9 -1.81 9.68 12.38
N GLY A 10 -0.49 9.74 12.47
CA GLY A 10 0.32 8.58 12.78
C GLY A 10 0.85 7.84 11.57
N LYS A 11 1.00 6.51 11.68
CA LYS A 11 1.61 5.69 10.63
C LYS A 11 0.57 4.98 9.76
N CYS A 12 0.86 4.94 8.45
CA CYS A 12 0.12 4.12 7.49
C CYS A 12 1.03 3.00 6.99
N PHE A 13 0.68 1.76 7.32
CA PHE A 13 1.42 0.59 6.86
C PHE A 13 1.02 0.25 5.43
N VAL A 14 2.01 0.09 4.55
CA VAL A 14 1.77 -0.23 3.14
C VAL A 14 1.99 -1.72 2.92
N MET A 15 0.89 -2.42 2.64
CA MET A 15 0.89 -3.83 2.26
C MET A 15 0.85 -3.90 0.74
N MET A 16 1.97 -4.25 0.11
CA MET A 16 2.09 -4.26 -1.34
C MET A 16 3.14 -5.27 -1.79
N PRO A 17 3.10 -5.68 -3.08
CA PRO A 17 4.19 -6.48 -3.61
C PRO A 17 5.51 -5.70 -3.50
N ILE A 18 6.56 -6.31 -2.96
CA ILE A 18 7.86 -5.66 -2.76
C ILE A 18 8.97 -6.24 -3.63
N SER A 19 8.74 -7.38 -4.25
CA SER A 19 9.64 -7.94 -5.25
C SER A 19 9.08 -7.74 -6.65
N ASP A 20 9.91 -8.01 -7.66
CA ASP A 20 9.45 -7.99 -9.05
C ASP A 20 8.39 -9.06 -9.25
N GLN A 21 7.32 -8.68 -9.94
CA GLN A 21 6.20 -9.57 -10.22
C GLN A 21 6.13 -9.87 -11.71
N GLY A 22 6.00 -11.12 -12.06
CA GLY A 22 5.82 -11.71 -13.39
C GLY A 22 5.85 -10.76 -14.60
N ASN A 23 4.69 -10.28 -15.02
CA ASN A 23 4.54 -9.48 -16.24
C ASN A 23 4.81 -7.98 -16.05
N TYR A 24 5.16 -7.55 -14.84
CA TYR A 24 5.43 -6.15 -14.57
C TYR A 24 6.88 -5.80 -14.82
N GLU A 25 7.13 -4.55 -15.19
CA GLU A 25 8.45 -4.00 -15.37
C GLU A 25 9.28 -4.17 -14.09
N ARG A 26 10.57 -4.47 -14.24
CA ARG A 26 11.51 -4.58 -13.12
C ARG A 26 11.51 -3.28 -12.30
N GLY A 27 11.36 -3.40 -11.01
CA GLY A 27 11.30 -2.26 -10.10
C GLY A 27 9.99 -1.49 -10.13
N HIS A 28 8.97 -2.02 -10.83
CA HIS A 28 7.67 -1.36 -10.97
C HIS A 28 7.04 -1.01 -9.63
N PHE A 29 6.96 -1.96 -8.70
CA PHE A 29 6.28 -1.73 -7.43
C PHE A 29 7.04 -0.77 -6.51
N ASP A 30 8.37 -0.74 -6.58
CA ASP A 30 9.14 0.27 -5.85
C ASP A 30 8.82 1.67 -6.38
N LYS A 31 8.68 1.82 -7.68
CA LYS A 31 8.30 3.10 -8.29
C LYS A 31 6.87 3.49 -7.96
N VAL A 32 5.95 2.53 -7.94
CA VAL A 32 4.56 2.77 -7.52
C VAL A 32 4.54 3.30 -6.08
N TYR A 33 5.32 2.71 -5.20
CA TYR A 33 5.43 3.19 -3.82
C TYR A 33 5.96 4.61 -3.77
N GLU A 34 7.10 4.88 -4.41
CA GLU A 34 7.76 6.19 -4.34
C GLU A 34 6.96 7.29 -5.05
N GLN A 35 6.31 6.98 -6.16
CA GLN A 35 5.65 7.98 -7.00
C GLN A 35 4.18 8.18 -6.65
N ILE A 36 3.50 7.17 -6.15
CA ILE A 36 2.05 7.21 -5.93
C ILE A 36 1.70 7.10 -4.45
N PHE A 37 2.06 5.99 -3.81
CA PHE A 37 1.58 5.69 -2.46
C PHE A 37 2.16 6.60 -1.40
N LYS A 38 3.49 6.73 -1.38
CA LYS A 38 4.17 7.56 -0.38
C LYS A 38 3.71 9.01 -0.41
N PRO A 39 3.67 9.69 -1.58
CA PRO A 39 3.16 11.06 -1.63
C PRO A 39 1.69 11.19 -1.22
N ALA A 40 0.85 10.23 -1.62
CA ALA A 40 -0.57 10.25 -1.26
C ALA A 40 -0.79 10.08 0.25
N ILE A 41 -0.04 9.17 0.86
CA ILE A 41 -0.10 8.92 2.31
C ILE A 41 0.36 10.16 3.08
N GLU A 42 1.46 10.78 2.66
CA GLU A 42 1.97 11.99 3.29
C GLU A 42 0.98 13.16 3.15
N ALA A 43 0.37 13.32 1.98
CA ALA A 43 -0.65 14.35 1.74
C ALA A 43 -1.88 14.15 2.61
N ALA A 44 -2.23 12.90 2.94
CA ALA A 44 -3.35 12.60 3.82
C ALA A 44 -3.02 12.77 5.31
N GLY A 45 -1.77 13.07 5.66
CA GLY A 45 -1.35 13.33 7.04
C GLY A 45 -0.79 12.13 7.79
N TYR A 46 -0.43 11.07 7.09
CA TYR A 46 0.16 9.87 7.69
C TYR A 46 1.62 9.71 7.31
N GLU A 47 2.37 9.05 8.18
CA GLU A 47 3.75 8.63 7.89
C GLU A 47 3.71 7.30 7.13
N PRO A 48 4.24 7.24 5.89
CA PRO A 48 4.29 5.97 5.17
C PRO A 48 5.31 5.02 5.81
N TYR A 49 4.89 3.77 5.99
CA TYR A 49 5.74 2.73 6.57
C TYR A 49 5.64 1.47 5.71
N ARG A 50 6.77 1.08 5.12
CA ARG A 50 6.88 -0.13 4.32
C ARG A 50 8.05 -0.96 4.83
N VAL A 51 7.80 -2.25 5.11
CA VAL A 51 8.86 -3.14 5.58
C VAL A 51 9.68 -3.63 4.39
N ASP A 52 11.01 -3.57 4.51
CA ASP A 52 11.92 -4.08 3.50
C ASP A 52 12.12 -5.59 3.72
N GLU A 53 11.50 -6.40 2.86
CA GLU A 53 11.58 -7.87 2.92
C GLU A 53 12.91 -8.46 2.44
N ASN A 54 13.80 -7.64 1.89
CA ASN A 54 15.10 -8.13 1.43
C ASN A 54 15.99 -8.60 2.60
N LYS A 55 15.60 -8.33 3.83
CA LYS A 55 16.28 -8.74 5.04
C LYS A 55 15.40 -9.70 5.83
N ILE A 56 15.12 -10.87 5.27
CA ILE A 56 14.28 -11.85 5.94
C ILE A 56 14.96 -12.37 7.21
N SER A 57 14.36 -12.05 8.35
CA SER A 57 14.74 -12.58 9.66
C SER A 57 13.49 -12.73 10.50
N SER A 58 13.57 -13.49 11.59
CA SER A 58 12.43 -13.63 12.51
C SER A 58 11.98 -12.29 13.07
N SER A 59 12.91 -11.35 13.27
CA SER A 59 12.57 -10.01 13.74
C SER A 59 11.77 -9.19 12.72
N ILE A 60 11.97 -9.44 11.42
CA ILE A 60 11.19 -8.77 10.36
C ILE A 60 9.76 -9.30 10.34
N ILE A 61 9.57 -10.60 10.50
CA ILE A 61 8.24 -11.21 10.58
C ILE A 61 7.45 -10.62 11.74
N GLU A 62 8.09 -10.48 12.90
CA GLU A 62 7.48 -9.83 14.07
C GLU A 62 7.10 -8.38 13.78
N LYS A 63 7.98 -7.62 13.10
CA LYS A 63 7.71 -6.24 12.72
C LYS A 63 6.52 -6.13 11.77
N ILE A 64 6.40 -7.06 10.83
CA ILE A 64 5.28 -7.09 9.90
C ILE A 64 3.95 -7.32 10.64
N PHE A 65 3.88 -8.32 11.49
CA PHE A 65 2.67 -8.59 12.28
C PHE A 65 2.31 -7.42 13.19
N LYS A 66 3.31 -6.85 13.85
CA LYS A 66 3.09 -5.67 14.69
C LYS A 66 2.53 -4.50 13.90
N ALA A 67 3.09 -4.23 12.71
CA ALA A 67 2.61 -3.16 11.85
C ALA A 67 1.19 -3.39 11.37
N ILE A 68 0.85 -4.63 10.99
CA ILE A 68 -0.50 -4.99 10.54
C ILE A 68 -1.53 -4.69 11.63
N ILE A 69 -1.19 -4.95 12.87
CA ILE A 69 -2.12 -4.84 14.00
C ILE A 69 -2.13 -3.42 14.61
N GLU A 70 -0.99 -2.77 14.71
CA GLU A 70 -0.85 -1.54 15.50
C GLU A 70 -0.86 -0.23 14.69
N CYS A 71 -0.52 -0.24 13.40
CA CYS A 71 -0.53 1.01 12.63
C CYS A 71 -1.93 1.62 12.55
N ASP A 72 -1.99 2.94 12.62
CA ASP A 72 -3.25 3.69 12.66
C ASP A 72 -4.06 3.53 11.39
N MET A 73 -3.39 3.40 10.26
CA MET A 73 -3.99 3.22 8.96
C MET A 73 -3.19 2.18 8.18
N ALA A 74 -3.79 1.57 7.18
CA ALA A 74 -3.09 0.71 6.24
C ALA A 74 -3.57 0.98 4.82
N LEU A 75 -2.66 0.85 3.86
CA LEU A 75 -2.96 0.87 2.43
C LEU A 75 -2.58 -0.49 1.88
N CYS A 76 -3.52 -1.15 1.22
CA CYS A 76 -3.32 -2.49 0.69
C CYS A 76 -3.44 -2.48 -0.82
N ASP A 77 -2.35 -2.81 -1.52
CA ASP A 77 -2.32 -2.92 -2.98
C ASP A 77 -2.57 -4.36 -3.40
N LEU A 78 -3.74 -4.59 -3.96
CA LEU A 78 -4.20 -5.91 -4.42
C LEU A 78 -3.64 -6.31 -5.78
N SER A 79 -2.81 -5.46 -6.39
CA SER A 79 -2.27 -5.69 -7.73
C SER A 79 -1.56 -7.02 -7.83
N ASN A 80 -1.73 -7.68 -8.98
CA ASN A 80 -1.19 -8.99 -9.27
C ASN A 80 -1.64 -10.10 -8.30
N ARG A 81 -2.66 -9.85 -7.48
CA ARG A 81 -3.21 -10.82 -6.51
C ARG A 81 -2.12 -11.48 -5.66
N ASN A 82 -1.13 -10.70 -5.22
CA ASN A 82 0.00 -11.22 -4.46
C ASN A 82 -0.50 -11.95 -3.20
N PRO A 83 -0.16 -13.23 -3.02
CA PRO A 83 -0.69 -14.02 -1.90
C PRO A 83 -0.24 -13.51 -0.53
N ASN A 84 0.96 -12.96 -0.42
CA ASN A 84 1.44 -12.40 0.85
C ASN A 84 0.62 -11.17 1.24
N VAL A 85 0.30 -10.32 0.27
CA VAL A 85 -0.52 -9.13 0.51
C VAL A 85 -1.93 -9.53 0.93
N LEU A 86 -2.53 -10.52 0.27
CA LEU A 86 -3.87 -11.01 0.63
C LEU A 86 -3.90 -11.60 2.04
N TYR A 87 -2.84 -12.30 2.43
CA TYR A 87 -2.70 -12.85 3.78
C TYR A 87 -2.63 -11.73 4.83
N GLU A 88 -1.82 -10.70 4.58
CA GLU A 88 -1.70 -9.54 5.47
C GLU A 88 -3.03 -8.79 5.59
N LEU A 89 -3.74 -8.62 4.47
CA LEU A 89 -5.06 -7.98 4.47
C LEU A 89 -6.05 -8.76 5.33
N GLY A 90 -6.05 -10.08 5.22
CA GLY A 90 -6.93 -10.93 6.03
C GLY A 90 -6.70 -10.73 7.53
N ILE A 91 -5.44 -10.63 7.96
CA ILE A 91 -5.10 -10.37 9.36
C ILE A 91 -5.61 -8.98 9.79
N ARG A 92 -5.35 -7.96 8.97
CA ARG A 92 -5.77 -6.59 9.27
C ARG A 92 -7.29 -6.49 9.44
N GLN A 93 -8.04 -7.11 8.55
CA GLN A 93 -9.50 -7.14 8.62
C GLN A 93 -10.03 -7.93 9.81
N ALA A 94 -9.34 -9.01 10.18
CA ALA A 94 -9.72 -9.80 11.36
C ALA A 94 -9.65 -8.99 12.65
N TYR A 95 -8.74 -8.02 12.73
CA TYR A 95 -8.63 -7.10 13.87
C TYR A 95 -9.54 -5.87 13.73
N ASN A 96 -10.34 -5.81 12.68
CA ASN A 96 -11.29 -4.71 12.41
C ASN A 96 -10.62 -3.34 12.39
N LYS A 97 -9.44 -3.26 11.78
CA LYS A 97 -8.67 -2.03 11.64
C LYS A 97 -8.89 -1.40 10.27
N PRO A 98 -8.82 -0.07 10.15
CA PRO A 98 -9.07 0.61 8.88
C PRO A 98 -8.00 0.29 7.84
N VAL A 99 -8.44 0.13 6.59
CA VAL A 99 -7.56 -0.14 5.46
C VAL A 99 -8.16 0.48 4.19
N VAL A 100 -7.30 1.09 3.37
CA VAL A 100 -7.66 1.58 2.04
C VAL A 100 -7.18 0.55 1.03
N LEU A 101 -8.09 0.07 0.19
CA LEU A 101 -7.78 -0.91 -0.85
C LEU A 101 -7.48 -0.20 -2.16
N VAL A 102 -6.38 -0.56 -2.80
CA VAL A 102 -6.02 -0.05 -4.11
C VAL A 102 -5.69 -1.21 -5.05
N GLN A 103 -5.80 -0.99 -6.34
CA GLN A 103 -5.56 -2.01 -7.34
C GLN A 103 -5.26 -1.35 -8.68
N ASP A 104 -4.30 -1.91 -9.43
CA ASP A 104 -4.00 -1.40 -10.76
C ASP A 104 -5.02 -1.89 -11.81
N ASP A 105 -4.91 -1.35 -13.02
CA ASP A 105 -5.82 -1.65 -14.12
C ASP A 105 -5.52 -2.99 -14.82
N GLU A 106 -4.38 -3.61 -14.55
CA GLU A 106 -3.98 -4.89 -15.13
C GLU A 106 -4.50 -6.09 -14.36
N THR A 107 -4.90 -5.89 -13.11
CA THR A 107 -5.37 -6.96 -12.23
C THR A 107 -6.89 -7.08 -12.30
N GLU A 108 -7.39 -8.29 -12.44
CA GLU A 108 -8.83 -8.54 -12.41
C GLU A 108 -9.41 -8.19 -11.05
N LYS A 109 -10.65 -7.72 -11.05
CA LYS A 109 -11.38 -7.35 -9.84
C LYS A 109 -11.42 -8.54 -8.87
N ILE A 110 -10.90 -8.34 -7.66
CA ILE A 110 -10.79 -9.40 -6.65
C ILE A 110 -12.04 -9.46 -5.78
N PHE A 111 -12.54 -8.31 -5.36
CA PHE A 111 -13.71 -8.23 -4.49
C PHE A 111 -14.92 -7.71 -5.27
N ASP A 112 -15.98 -8.50 -5.30
CA ASP A 112 -17.27 -8.14 -5.89
C ASP A 112 -18.34 -8.14 -4.81
N ILE A 113 -18.00 -7.58 -3.65
CA ILE A 113 -18.89 -7.52 -2.50
C ILE A 113 -19.33 -6.08 -2.31
N ALA A 114 -20.64 -5.86 -2.20
CA ALA A 114 -21.18 -4.55 -1.94
C ALA A 114 -20.64 -3.99 -0.61
N GLY A 115 -20.15 -2.75 -0.62
CA GLY A 115 -19.58 -2.09 0.54
C GLY A 115 -18.08 -2.13 0.66
N ILE A 116 -17.38 -2.91 -0.17
CA ILE A 116 -15.93 -2.87 -0.24
C ILE A 116 -15.53 -1.94 -1.38
N SER A 117 -14.92 -0.81 -1.01
CA SER A 117 -14.49 0.20 -1.96
C SER A 117 -13.00 0.04 -2.28
N THR A 118 -12.68 -0.03 -3.56
CA THR A 118 -11.30 -0.14 -4.04
C THR A 118 -10.98 1.04 -4.95
N VAL A 119 -9.84 1.68 -4.74
CA VAL A 119 -9.33 2.73 -5.60
C VAL A 119 -8.49 2.09 -6.70
N TYR A 120 -8.79 2.40 -7.96
CA TYR A 120 -8.05 1.86 -9.10
C TYR A 120 -7.06 2.89 -9.63
N TYR A 121 -5.87 2.44 -10.01
CA TYR A 121 -4.84 3.29 -10.60
C TYR A 121 -4.27 2.66 -11.86
N LYS A 122 -3.63 3.47 -12.72
CA LYS A 122 -3.02 2.99 -13.95
C LYS A 122 -1.60 2.50 -13.71
N SER A 123 -1.30 1.30 -14.16
CA SER A 123 0.01 0.68 -14.00
C SER A 123 1.10 1.33 -14.85
N ASN A 124 0.74 2.07 -15.91
CA ASN A 124 1.69 2.67 -16.83
C ASN A 124 2.51 3.82 -16.23
N ARG A 125 2.12 4.36 -15.10
CA ARG A 125 2.84 5.41 -14.36
C ARG A 125 3.17 6.65 -15.20
N LEU A 126 2.33 6.97 -16.19
CA LEU A 126 2.43 8.24 -16.89
C LEU A 126 2.08 9.37 -15.94
N TYR A 127 2.71 10.55 -16.14
CA TYR A 127 2.59 11.69 -15.22
C TYR A 127 1.14 12.00 -14.83
N GLU A 128 0.25 12.09 -15.82
CA GLU A 128 -1.17 12.38 -15.57
C GLU A 128 -1.84 11.28 -14.72
N ASN A 129 -1.50 10.02 -14.99
CA ASN A 129 -2.08 8.90 -14.27
C ASN A 129 -1.54 8.81 -12.84
N VAL A 130 -0.27 9.18 -12.62
CA VAL A 130 0.32 9.25 -11.29
C VAL A 130 -0.38 10.32 -10.45
N ILE A 131 -0.59 11.50 -11.00
CA ILE A 131 -1.29 12.58 -10.29
C ILE A 131 -2.72 12.18 -9.95
N SER A 132 -3.46 11.62 -10.90
CA SER A 132 -4.82 11.17 -10.68
C SER A 132 -4.89 10.10 -9.59
N ALA A 133 -3.97 9.15 -9.60
CA ALA A 133 -3.90 8.09 -8.60
C ALA A 133 -3.64 8.65 -7.19
N LYS A 134 -2.70 9.59 -7.05
CA LYS A 134 -2.40 10.23 -5.77
C LYS A 134 -3.64 10.93 -5.20
N GLU A 135 -4.35 11.68 -6.01
CA GLU A 135 -5.55 12.41 -5.57
C GLU A 135 -6.65 11.45 -5.11
N LYS A 136 -6.89 10.37 -5.83
CA LYS A 136 -7.90 9.37 -5.48
C LYS A 136 -7.57 8.65 -4.17
N ILE A 137 -6.31 8.31 -3.98
CA ILE A 137 -5.85 7.61 -2.77
C ILE A 137 -5.91 8.55 -1.57
N GLU A 138 -5.47 9.78 -1.71
CA GLU A 138 -5.55 10.77 -0.65
C GLU A 138 -7.00 10.98 -0.17
N ALA A 139 -7.95 11.01 -1.10
CA ALA A 139 -9.36 11.24 -0.81
C ALA A 139 -10.05 10.03 -0.14
N ALA A 140 -9.48 8.84 -0.27
CA ALA A 140 -10.07 7.61 0.24
C ALA A 140 -9.87 7.39 1.78
#